data_44b956d5d100021f75ec757c74f27e15
#
_entry.id   44b956d5d100021f75ec757c74f27e15
#
_cell.length_a   1.000
_cell.length_b   1.000
_cell.length_c   1.000
_cell.angle_alpha   90.00
_cell.angle_beta   90.00
_cell.angle_gamma   90.00
#
_symmetry.space_group_name_H-M   'P 1'
#
loop_
_entity.id
_entity.type
_entity.pdbx_description
1 polymer ?
#
loop_
_entity_poly.entity_id
_entity_poly.type
_entity_poly.pdbx_seq_one_letter_code
_entity_poly.pdbx_strand_id
1 'polypeptide(L)'
;MPSRGHYNVDEAYAEISVPILKEAPFAYSLEANGAVRHSNYSISGSSTTYTVTGLWKPVHDLLLRGSYSTGFRAPSLGELFGGRSRFDLPVNDPCSNIAGSPYRASATVRANCTADGVPASGSYAEDPGQLPVITQGNTNLTPEKSRNILLGAVYAPEWAHNSGFASNLSLEANYYDIRVKDAIGAVDPNLTLNNCALLGDAASCALTVRTANGFVNEIDGTLQNLDSIRTKGIDGIFNYRAPASSIGTFGLAVNTTWLLKYVLTASNGFVVLNRRGTERGSPDQAFPKFKGNATLNWSLGDVAASLTGRYVASVTEIDPNTSGPSKLGSRTYTDVQLSYNPGWLQRRLSFTVGVNNLFDKDPPACASCSLNNYDPTTYDVPGQFGYARISYKM
;
A
#
# COMPACT_ATOMS: atom_id res chain seq x y z
N MET A 1 -28.38 -5.53 -3.45
CA MET A 1 -28.97 -6.85 -3.79
C MET A 1 -28.19 -7.94 -3.08
N PRO A 2 -28.78 -9.08 -2.69
CA PRO A 2 -28.03 -10.17 -2.09
C PRO A 2 -27.08 -10.81 -3.11
N SER A 3 -25.85 -11.08 -2.68
CA SER A 3 -24.86 -11.78 -3.47
C SER A 3 -24.82 -13.24 -3.08
N ARG A 4 -24.70 -14.16 -4.05
CA ARG A 4 -24.58 -15.60 -3.80
C ARG A 4 -23.56 -16.20 -4.75
N GLY A 5 -22.60 -16.95 -4.19
CA GLY A 5 -21.61 -17.68 -4.97
C GLY A 5 -20.87 -18.68 -4.09
N HIS A 6 -20.24 -19.66 -4.71
CA HIS A 6 -19.34 -20.61 -4.07
C HIS A 6 -18.25 -21.06 -5.04
N TYR A 7 -17.14 -21.49 -4.52
CA TYR A 7 -16.12 -22.22 -5.26
C TYR A 7 -15.49 -23.31 -4.39
N ASN A 8 -14.90 -24.28 -5.03
CA ASN A 8 -14.07 -25.30 -4.39
C ASN A 8 -12.62 -25.09 -4.81
N VAL A 9 -11.70 -25.48 -3.94
CA VAL A 9 -10.27 -25.50 -4.25
C VAL A 9 -9.67 -26.82 -3.80
N ASP A 10 -8.90 -27.42 -4.69
CA ASP A 10 -8.07 -28.60 -4.42
C ASP A 10 -6.62 -28.21 -4.56
N GLU A 11 -5.79 -28.51 -3.53
CA GLU A 11 -4.43 -28.07 -3.47
C GLU A 11 -3.48 -29.20 -3.06
N ALA A 12 -2.30 -29.20 -3.70
CA ALA A 12 -1.18 -30.03 -3.29
C ALA A 12 0.09 -29.18 -3.20
N TYR A 13 0.93 -29.45 -2.21
CA TYR A 13 2.20 -28.75 -2.05
C TYR A 13 3.31 -29.68 -1.59
N ALA A 14 4.55 -29.27 -1.89
CA ALA A 14 5.76 -29.91 -1.42
C ALA A 14 6.80 -28.84 -1.05
N GLU A 15 7.54 -29.10 0.02
CA GLU A 15 8.60 -28.23 0.49
C GLU A 15 9.84 -29.06 0.79
N ILE A 16 11.02 -28.47 0.53
CA ILE A 16 12.32 -29.08 0.83
C ILE A 16 13.25 -28.01 1.39
N SER A 17 13.99 -28.38 2.44
CA SER A 17 15.09 -27.59 2.99
C SER A 17 16.36 -28.42 2.94
N VAL A 18 17.39 -27.88 2.31
CA VAL A 18 18.66 -28.57 2.09
C VAL A 18 19.79 -27.78 2.73
N PRO A 19 20.35 -28.23 3.83
CA PRO A 19 21.61 -27.68 4.37
C PRO A 19 22.75 -28.13 3.44
N ILE A 20 23.37 -27.14 2.73
CA ILE A 20 24.40 -27.43 1.71
C ILE A 20 25.79 -27.43 2.35
N LEU A 21 26.07 -26.42 3.20
CA LEU A 21 27.36 -26.30 3.90
C LEU A 21 27.12 -25.92 5.37
N LYS A 22 27.95 -26.44 6.26
CA LYS A 22 27.98 -26.11 7.65
C LYS A 22 29.42 -26.05 8.14
N GLU A 23 29.78 -24.99 8.86
CA GLU A 23 31.11 -24.78 9.48
C GLU A 23 32.28 -24.91 8.48
N ALA A 24 32.06 -24.50 7.20
CA ALA A 24 33.07 -24.47 6.16
C ALA A 24 33.69 -23.06 6.03
N PRO A 25 34.91 -22.92 5.47
CA PRO A 25 35.51 -21.60 5.19
C PRO A 25 34.56 -20.73 4.37
N PHE A 26 34.32 -19.50 4.84
CA PHE A 26 33.40 -18.53 4.24
C PHE A 26 31.92 -19.02 4.13
N ALA A 27 31.58 -20.10 4.83
CA ALA A 27 30.22 -20.64 4.87
C ALA A 27 29.92 -21.27 6.26
N TYR A 28 29.78 -20.43 7.28
CA TYR A 28 29.29 -20.87 8.58
C TYR A 28 27.99 -21.67 8.44
N SER A 29 27.10 -21.24 7.56
CA SER A 29 26.01 -22.04 7.03
C SER A 29 25.61 -21.59 5.63
N LEU A 30 25.24 -22.54 4.79
CA LEU A 30 24.59 -22.33 3.49
C LEU A 30 23.42 -23.29 3.39
N GLU A 31 22.23 -22.75 3.18
CA GLU A 31 20.99 -23.51 3.08
C GLU A 31 20.19 -23.04 1.84
N ALA A 32 19.58 -23.99 1.15
CA ALA A 32 18.64 -23.73 0.08
C ALA A 32 17.28 -24.32 0.42
N ASN A 33 16.21 -23.52 0.24
CA ASN A 33 14.85 -23.95 0.46
C ASN A 33 14.07 -23.83 -0.85
N GLY A 34 13.27 -24.84 -1.15
CA GLY A 34 12.37 -24.88 -2.30
C GLY A 34 10.98 -25.27 -1.89
N ALA A 35 9.98 -24.60 -2.46
CA ALA A 35 8.58 -24.95 -2.28
C ALA A 35 7.83 -24.85 -3.60
N VAL A 36 6.89 -25.77 -3.82
CA VAL A 36 5.96 -25.75 -4.94
C VAL A 36 4.55 -26.01 -4.44
N ARG A 37 3.57 -25.28 -4.97
CA ARG A 37 2.15 -25.46 -4.68
C ARG A 37 1.37 -25.45 -5.98
N HIS A 38 0.51 -26.44 -6.16
CA HIS A 38 -0.48 -26.48 -7.22
C HIS A 38 -1.88 -26.35 -6.62
N SER A 39 -2.64 -25.37 -7.11
CA SER A 39 -3.99 -25.07 -6.65
C SER A 39 -4.94 -25.12 -7.84
N ASN A 40 -6.08 -25.80 -7.69
CA ASN A 40 -7.11 -25.89 -8.72
C ASN A 40 -8.44 -25.35 -8.16
N TYR A 41 -8.85 -24.21 -8.68
CA TYR A 41 -10.09 -23.51 -8.31
C TYR A 41 -11.18 -23.84 -9.32
N SER A 42 -12.37 -24.21 -8.86
CA SER A 42 -13.50 -24.56 -9.72
C SER A 42 -13.98 -23.44 -10.65
N ILE A 43 -13.67 -22.17 -10.32
CA ILE A 43 -14.15 -20.99 -11.09
C ILE A 43 -13.00 -20.35 -11.88
N SER A 44 -11.82 -20.21 -11.27
CA SER A 44 -10.71 -19.43 -11.83
C SER A 44 -9.56 -20.29 -12.39
N GLY A 45 -9.77 -21.61 -12.47
CA GLY A 45 -8.80 -22.54 -13.02
C GLY A 45 -7.63 -22.88 -12.11
N SER A 46 -6.58 -23.47 -12.67
CA SER A 46 -5.43 -23.93 -11.90
C SER A 46 -4.23 -22.99 -11.99
N SER A 47 -3.42 -22.98 -10.93
CA SER A 47 -2.16 -22.25 -10.87
C SER A 47 -1.11 -23.06 -10.13
N THR A 48 0.14 -22.94 -10.59
CA THR A 48 1.30 -23.49 -9.87
C THR A 48 2.20 -22.34 -9.46
N THR A 49 2.50 -22.28 -8.17
CA THR A 49 3.43 -21.31 -7.59
C THR A 49 4.65 -22.04 -7.03
N TYR A 50 5.78 -21.34 -7.05
CA TYR A 50 7.02 -21.86 -6.49
C TYR A 50 7.82 -20.76 -5.81
N THR A 51 8.62 -21.18 -4.84
CA THR A 51 9.57 -20.34 -4.13
C THR A 51 10.91 -21.04 -4.04
N VAL A 52 11.98 -20.29 -4.30
CA VAL A 52 13.35 -20.73 -4.05
C VAL A 52 14.02 -19.68 -3.19
N THR A 53 14.62 -20.09 -2.08
CA THR A 53 15.30 -19.20 -1.13
C THR A 53 16.69 -19.74 -0.83
N GLY A 54 17.70 -18.86 -0.90
CA GLY A 54 19.05 -19.13 -0.42
C GLY A 54 19.30 -18.35 0.87
N LEU A 55 19.86 -19.04 1.87
CA LEU A 55 20.30 -18.44 3.15
C LEU A 55 21.80 -18.73 3.27
N TRP A 56 22.62 -17.69 3.33
CA TRP A 56 24.05 -17.81 3.45
C TRP A 56 24.59 -16.99 4.60
N LYS A 57 25.22 -17.66 5.54
CA LYS A 57 26.02 -17.06 6.60
C LYS A 57 27.50 -17.26 6.25
N PRO A 58 28.17 -16.30 5.65
CA PRO A 58 29.62 -16.42 5.40
C PRO A 58 30.40 -16.49 6.71
N VAL A 59 29.94 -15.75 7.72
CA VAL A 59 30.42 -15.74 9.11
C VAL A 59 29.22 -15.77 10.05
N HIS A 60 29.45 -16.06 11.34
CA HIS A 60 28.38 -16.15 12.34
C HIS A 60 27.49 -14.92 12.40
N ASP A 61 28.07 -13.73 12.28
CA ASP A 61 27.43 -12.44 12.50
C ASP A 61 26.63 -11.91 11.29
N LEU A 62 26.85 -12.47 10.10
CA LEU A 62 26.24 -11.97 8.86
C LEU A 62 25.39 -13.03 8.19
N LEU A 63 24.11 -12.75 8.02
CA LEU A 63 23.18 -13.53 7.18
C LEU A 63 22.85 -12.76 5.91
N LEU A 64 23.12 -13.35 4.77
CA LEU A 64 22.63 -12.93 3.47
C LEU A 64 21.49 -13.85 3.03
N ARG A 65 20.41 -13.28 2.51
CA ARG A 65 19.26 -14.05 2.03
C ARG A 65 18.78 -13.55 0.69
N GLY A 66 18.41 -14.46 -0.16
CA GLY A 66 17.81 -14.15 -1.46
C GLY A 66 16.65 -15.08 -1.74
N SER A 67 15.54 -14.54 -2.22
CA SER A 67 14.36 -15.32 -2.57
C SER A 67 13.81 -14.89 -3.92
N TYR A 68 13.42 -15.87 -4.71
CA TYR A 68 12.59 -15.69 -5.89
C TYR A 68 11.31 -16.50 -5.68
N SER A 69 10.15 -15.85 -5.85
CA SER A 69 8.86 -16.53 -5.72
C SER A 69 7.87 -16.04 -6.75
N THR A 70 6.95 -16.94 -7.11
CA THR A 70 5.72 -16.61 -7.82
C THR A 70 4.55 -16.65 -6.85
N GLY A 71 3.56 -15.79 -7.07
CA GLY A 71 2.34 -15.76 -6.29
C GLY A 71 1.12 -15.82 -7.19
N PHE A 72 0.01 -16.20 -6.59
CA PHE A 72 -1.28 -16.34 -7.24
C PHE A 72 -2.37 -15.90 -6.25
N ARG A 73 -3.34 -15.13 -6.75
CA ARG A 73 -4.55 -14.76 -6.01
C ARG A 73 -5.78 -15.00 -6.87
N ALA A 74 -6.62 -15.95 -6.47
CA ALA A 74 -7.93 -16.11 -7.09
C ALA A 74 -8.84 -14.92 -6.75
N PRO A 75 -9.73 -14.50 -7.67
CA PRO A 75 -10.75 -13.52 -7.35
C PRO A 75 -11.61 -13.97 -6.15
N SER A 76 -11.94 -13.05 -5.27
CA SER A 76 -12.83 -13.33 -4.14
C SER A 76 -14.29 -13.49 -4.58
N LEU A 77 -15.13 -14.08 -3.72
CA LEU A 77 -16.56 -14.21 -4.00
C LEU A 77 -17.23 -12.84 -4.22
N GLY A 78 -16.81 -11.81 -3.51
CA GLY A 78 -17.33 -10.45 -3.70
C GLY A 78 -16.95 -9.86 -5.06
N GLU A 79 -15.72 -10.13 -5.54
CA GLU A 79 -15.26 -9.69 -6.85
C GLU A 79 -15.96 -10.42 -8.01
N LEU A 80 -16.31 -11.70 -7.81
CA LEU A 80 -16.99 -12.52 -8.84
C LEU A 80 -18.51 -12.30 -8.86
N PHE A 81 -19.15 -12.24 -7.69
CA PHE A 81 -20.61 -12.32 -7.55
C PHE A 81 -21.20 -11.14 -6.78
N GLY A 82 -20.46 -10.07 -6.58
CA GLY A 82 -20.94 -8.86 -5.90
C GLY A 82 -22.19 -8.31 -6.57
N GLY A 83 -23.19 -7.93 -5.79
CA GLY A 83 -24.39 -7.28 -6.30
C GLY A 83 -24.08 -5.92 -6.90
N ARG A 84 -24.90 -5.47 -7.87
CA ARG A 84 -24.78 -4.14 -8.46
C ARG A 84 -24.96 -3.06 -7.39
N SER A 85 -24.00 -2.16 -7.29
CA SER A 85 -23.97 -1.05 -6.33
C SER A 85 -23.63 0.25 -7.06
N ARG A 86 -24.29 1.33 -6.68
CA ARG A 86 -24.02 2.69 -7.16
C ARG A 86 -23.33 3.48 -6.06
N PHE A 87 -22.33 4.24 -6.44
CA PHE A 87 -21.75 5.33 -5.64
C PHE A 87 -21.43 6.50 -6.56
N ASP A 88 -21.49 7.71 -6.01
CA ASP A 88 -21.26 8.91 -6.78
C ASP A 88 -19.87 9.44 -6.43
N LEU A 89 -19.01 9.62 -7.44
CA LEU A 89 -17.63 10.08 -7.30
C LEU A 89 -17.46 11.48 -7.89
N PRO A 90 -16.61 12.33 -7.29
CA PRO A 90 -16.21 13.59 -7.91
C PRO A 90 -15.40 13.30 -9.18
N VAL A 91 -16.01 13.55 -10.32
CA VAL A 91 -15.45 13.29 -11.66
C VAL A 91 -15.78 14.47 -12.55
N ASN A 92 -14.81 14.93 -13.33
CA ASN A 92 -15.03 15.97 -14.35
C ASN A 92 -15.20 15.34 -15.72
N ASP A 93 -16.32 15.62 -16.37
CA ASP A 93 -16.52 15.19 -17.74
C ASP A 93 -15.81 16.14 -18.73
N PRO A 94 -14.78 15.67 -19.47
CA PRO A 94 -14.09 16.49 -20.45
C PRO A 94 -14.98 16.89 -21.63
N CYS A 95 -16.13 16.25 -21.81
CA CYS A 95 -17.12 16.57 -22.83
C CYS A 95 -18.08 17.70 -22.43
N SER A 96 -18.03 18.16 -21.18
CA SER A 96 -18.88 19.29 -20.73
C SER A 96 -18.47 20.60 -21.40
N ASN A 97 -19.43 21.36 -21.94
CA ASN A 97 -19.20 22.65 -22.61
C ASN A 97 -19.10 23.82 -21.60
N ILE A 98 -18.23 23.72 -20.62
CA ILE A 98 -17.95 24.75 -19.62
C ILE A 98 -16.66 25.51 -19.94
N ALA A 99 -16.44 26.64 -19.28
CA ALA A 99 -15.21 27.43 -19.44
C ALA A 99 -13.97 26.60 -19.06
N GLY A 100 -12.94 26.60 -19.90
CA GLY A 100 -11.69 25.88 -19.66
C GLY A 100 -11.75 24.38 -20.00
N SER A 101 -12.90 23.83 -20.41
CA SER A 101 -13.00 22.39 -20.70
C SER A 101 -12.24 22.01 -21.99
N PRO A 102 -11.76 20.75 -22.08
CA PRO A 102 -11.19 20.19 -23.31
C PRO A 102 -12.16 20.24 -24.50
N TYR A 103 -13.46 20.11 -24.26
CA TYR A 103 -14.49 20.23 -25.27
C TYR A 103 -14.42 21.57 -26.02
N ARG A 104 -14.26 22.70 -25.29
CA ARG A 104 -14.13 24.03 -25.94
C ARG A 104 -12.81 24.21 -26.65
N ALA A 105 -11.74 23.62 -26.11
CA ALA A 105 -10.38 23.82 -26.60
C ALA A 105 -10.06 23.04 -27.89
N SER A 106 -10.73 21.90 -28.16
CA SER A 106 -10.33 20.95 -29.22
C SER A 106 -11.48 20.47 -30.09
N ALA A 107 -11.32 20.60 -31.40
CA ALA A 107 -12.26 20.05 -32.38
C ALA A 107 -12.31 18.52 -32.37
N THR A 108 -11.15 17.87 -32.11
CA THR A 108 -11.06 16.41 -31.98
C THR A 108 -11.86 15.93 -30.77
N VAL A 109 -11.73 16.61 -29.62
CA VAL A 109 -12.51 16.27 -28.42
C VAL A 109 -14.02 16.43 -28.71
N ARG A 110 -14.44 17.52 -29.36
CA ARG A 110 -15.85 17.67 -29.74
C ARG A 110 -16.36 16.55 -30.62
N ALA A 111 -15.56 16.11 -31.61
CA ALA A 111 -15.92 14.99 -32.46
C ALA A 111 -16.06 13.66 -31.67
N ASN A 112 -15.10 13.36 -30.82
CA ASN A 112 -15.14 12.17 -29.97
C ASN A 112 -16.35 12.21 -29.02
N CYS A 113 -16.59 13.33 -28.35
CA CYS A 113 -17.74 13.50 -27.45
C CYS A 113 -19.07 13.36 -28.20
N THR A 114 -19.17 13.88 -29.43
CA THR A 114 -20.38 13.70 -30.24
C THR A 114 -20.59 12.25 -30.64
N ALA A 115 -19.53 11.52 -30.95
CA ALA A 115 -19.59 10.09 -31.22
C ALA A 115 -20.00 9.29 -29.97
N ASP A 116 -19.68 9.78 -28.74
CA ASP A 116 -20.07 9.23 -27.46
C ASP A 116 -21.48 9.64 -26.99
N GLY A 117 -22.26 10.36 -27.83
CA GLY A 117 -23.65 10.72 -27.55
C GLY A 117 -23.86 12.12 -26.96
N VAL A 118 -22.86 12.98 -26.94
CA VAL A 118 -23.03 14.40 -26.59
C VAL A 118 -23.64 15.15 -27.75
N PRO A 119 -24.71 15.98 -27.58
CA PRO A 119 -25.34 16.74 -28.66
C PRO A 119 -24.34 17.63 -29.38
N ALA A 120 -24.32 17.55 -30.71
CA ALA A 120 -23.45 18.37 -31.55
C ALA A 120 -23.73 19.89 -31.44
N SER A 121 -24.91 20.27 -30.92
CA SER A 121 -25.28 21.65 -30.61
C SER A 121 -24.40 22.31 -29.55
N GLY A 122 -23.65 21.52 -28.78
CA GLY A 122 -22.89 22.00 -27.62
C GLY A 122 -23.79 22.42 -26.45
N SER A 123 -25.01 21.92 -26.38
CA SER A 123 -25.95 22.23 -25.29
C SER A 123 -25.63 21.54 -23.98
N TYR A 124 -24.78 20.51 -23.98
CA TYR A 124 -24.36 19.82 -22.78
C TYR A 124 -23.34 20.65 -22.02
N ALA A 125 -23.73 21.08 -20.82
CA ALA A 125 -22.87 21.81 -19.88
C ALA A 125 -23.20 21.31 -18.45
N GLU A 126 -22.37 20.46 -17.94
CA GLU A 126 -22.45 19.93 -16.58
C GLU A 126 -21.31 20.52 -15.75
N ASP A 127 -21.66 21.19 -14.66
CA ASP A 127 -20.66 21.66 -13.72
C ASP A 127 -19.96 20.48 -13.04
N PRO A 128 -18.67 20.59 -12.68
CA PRO A 128 -17.98 19.57 -11.94
C PRO A 128 -18.76 19.14 -10.69
N GLY A 129 -19.03 17.85 -10.59
CA GLY A 129 -19.87 17.31 -9.53
C GLY A 129 -19.59 15.83 -9.26
N GLN A 130 -20.56 15.17 -8.68
CA GLN A 130 -20.49 13.73 -8.46
C GLN A 130 -21.22 13.01 -9.58
N LEU A 131 -20.47 12.16 -10.31
CA LEU A 131 -21.04 11.32 -11.36
C LEU A 131 -21.31 9.89 -10.86
N PRO A 132 -22.39 9.24 -11.33
CA PRO A 132 -22.75 7.91 -10.92
C PRO A 132 -21.80 6.86 -11.47
N VAL A 133 -21.16 6.11 -10.58
CA VAL A 133 -20.32 4.96 -10.90
C VAL A 133 -21.02 3.70 -10.40
N ILE A 134 -21.16 2.73 -11.27
CA ILE A 134 -21.77 1.45 -10.96
C ILE A 134 -20.70 0.38 -10.87
N THR A 135 -20.68 -0.36 -9.77
CA THR A 135 -19.86 -1.57 -9.64
C THR A 135 -20.73 -2.80 -9.46
N GLN A 136 -20.22 -3.92 -9.91
CA GLN A 136 -20.84 -5.24 -9.71
C GLN A 136 -19.78 -6.33 -9.80
N GLY A 137 -20.16 -7.55 -9.44
CA GLY A 137 -19.28 -8.71 -9.62
C GLY A 137 -19.01 -9.00 -11.09
N ASN A 138 -17.81 -9.52 -11.37
CA ASN A 138 -17.39 -9.89 -12.72
C ASN A 138 -16.89 -11.34 -12.74
N THR A 139 -17.69 -12.25 -13.30
CA THR A 139 -17.35 -13.66 -13.40
C THR A 139 -16.25 -13.98 -14.43
N ASN A 140 -15.85 -12.98 -15.24
CA ASN A 140 -14.77 -13.12 -16.23
C ASN A 140 -13.39 -12.76 -15.65
N LEU A 141 -13.32 -12.41 -14.36
CA LEU A 141 -12.04 -12.13 -13.72
C LEU A 141 -11.12 -13.34 -13.74
N THR A 142 -9.88 -13.10 -14.15
CA THR A 142 -8.80 -14.09 -14.07
C THR A 142 -7.97 -13.86 -12.81
N PRO A 143 -7.25 -14.89 -12.34
CA PRO A 143 -6.39 -14.74 -11.18
C PRO A 143 -5.23 -13.78 -11.40
N GLU A 144 -4.92 -13.00 -10.37
CA GLU A 144 -3.68 -12.23 -10.34
C GLU A 144 -2.47 -13.15 -10.20
N LYS A 145 -1.38 -12.78 -10.84
CA LYS A 145 -0.10 -13.49 -10.78
C LYS A 145 1.01 -12.55 -10.35
N SER A 146 1.82 -12.95 -9.38
CA SER A 146 2.95 -12.14 -8.97
C SER A 146 4.29 -12.83 -9.20
N ARG A 147 5.32 -12.01 -9.35
CA ARG A 147 6.73 -12.38 -9.32
C ARG A 147 7.43 -11.48 -8.32
N ASN A 148 8.12 -12.10 -7.38
CA ASN A 148 8.75 -11.41 -6.27
C ASN A 148 10.24 -11.76 -6.22
N ILE A 149 11.09 -10.74 -6.09
CA ILE A 149 12.51 -10.86 -5.80
C ILE A 149 12.76 -10.15 -4.49
N LEU A 150 13.30 -10.88 -3.52
CA LEU A 150 13.66 -10.35 -2.21
C LEU A 150 15.13 -10.62 -1.98
N LEU A 151 15.88 -9.60 -1.56
CA LEU A 151 17.28 -9.71 -1.16
C LEU A 151 17.42 -9.06 0.21
N GLY A 152 18.07 -9.72 1.13
CA GLY A 152 18.22 -9.21 2.48
C GLY A 152 19.60 -9.50 3.06
N ALA A 153 20.02 -8.61 3.96
CA ALA A 153 21.20 -8.77 4.78
C ALA A 153 20.85 -8.48 6.24
N VAL A 154 21.29 -9.34 7.15
CA VAL A 154 21.17 -9.14 8.59
C VAL A 154 22.57 -9.23 9.19
N TYR A 155 22.99 -8.19 9.88
CA TYR A 155 24.24 -8.13 10.60
C TYR A 155 23.98 -7.98 12.09
N ALA A 156 24.38 -8.99 12.87
CA ALA A 156 24.21 -9.05 14.32
C ALA A 156 25.56 -9.42 14.95
N PRO A 157 26.47 -8.44 15.19
CA PRO A 157 27.84 -8.68 15.56
C PRO A 157 28.01 -9.13 17.01
N GLU A 158 28.69 -10.25 17.21
CA GLU A 158 29.05 -10.72 18.56
C GLU A 158 30.00 -9.77 19.29
N TRP A 159 30.87 -9.06 18.56
CA TRP A 159 31.79 -8.11 19.18
C TRP A 159 31.08 -7.03 19.99
N ALA A 160 29.87 -6.63 19.57
CA ALA A 160 29.09 -5.61 20.27
C ALA A 160 28.67 -6.10 21.68
N HIS A 161 28.34 -7.38 21.80
CA HIS A 161 28.03 -8.01 23.08
C HIS A 161 29.32 -8.26 23.90
N ASN A 162 30.32 -8.83 23.26
CA ASN A 162 31.59 -9.21 23.92
C ASN A 162 32.38 -8.00 24.43
N SER A 163 32.30 -6.85 23.78
CA SER A 163 32.91 -5.60 24.22
C SER A 163 32.13 -4.85 25.30
N GLY A 164 30.93 -5.31 25.64
CA GLY A 164 30.01 -4.58 26.52
C GLY A 164 29.40 -3.33 25.92
N PHE A 165 29.54 -3.12 24.58
CA PHE A 165 28.96 -1.99 23.88
C PHE A 165 27.42 -2.10 23.79
N ALA A 166 26.91 -3.29 23.55
CA ALA A 166 25.47 -3.55 23.44
C ALA A 166 25.11 -4.94 24.01
N SER A 167 23.96 -5.06 24.66
CA SER A 167 23.39 -6.38 24.96
C SER A 167 22.67 -6.98 23.74
N ASN A 168 22.28 -6.14 22.78
CA ASN A 168 21.80 -6.54 21.47
C ASN A 168 22.11 -5.43 20.46
N LEU A 169 22.67 -5.81 19.32
CA LEU A 169 22.86 -4.93 18.16
C LEU A 169 22.49 -5.71 16.90
N SER A 170 21.56 -5.20 16.09
CA SER A 170 21.26 -5.78 14.80
C SER A 170 20.92 -4.71 13.77
N LEU A 171 21.42 -4.91 12.56
CA LEU A 171 21.11 -4.14 11.37
C LEU A 171 20.53 -5.07 10.32
N GLU A 172 19.43 -4.69 9.74
CA GLU A 172 18.80 -5.44 8.65
C GLU A 172 18.44 -4.52 7.51
N ALA A 173 18.72 -4.94 6.28
CA ALA A 173 18.31 -4.26 5.06
C ALA A 173 17.69 -5.28 4.11
N ASN A 174 16.51 -4.98 3.59
CA ASN A 174 15.77 -5.84 2.67
C ASN A 174 15.38 -5.04 1.44
N TYR A 175 15.83 -5.47 0.27
CA TYR A 175 15.35 -5.00 -1.02
C TYR A 175 14.23 -5.90 -1.50
N TYR A 176 13.17 -5.30 -2.06
CA TYR A 176 12.08 -6.01 -2.72
C TYR A 176 11.80 -5.43 -4.12
N ASP A 177 11.46 -6.33 -5.05
CA ASP A 177 10.91 -6.02 -6.39
C ASP A 177 9.72 -6.96 -6.63
N ILE A 178 8.52 -6.43 -6.49
CA ILE A 178 7.27 -7.17 -6.60
C ILE A 178 6.52 -6.66 -7.83
N ARG A 179 6.14 -7.57 -8.71
CA ARG A 179 5.29 -7.28 -9.86
C ARG A 179 4.07 -8.19 -9.84
N VAL A 180 2.90 -7.58 -9.82
CA VAL A 180 1.59 -8.24 -9.97
C VAL A 180 1.12 -7.97 -11.40
N LYS A 181 0.74 -9.02 -12.12
CA LYS A 181 0.06 -8.97 -13.41
C LYS A 181 -1.40 -9.35 -13.25
N ASP A 182 -2.22 -8.91 -14.19
CA ASP A 182 -3.66 -9.18 -14.19
C ASP A 182 -4.33 -8.72 -12.88
N ALA A 183 -3.78 -7.63 -12.26
CA ALA A 183 -4.27 -7.11 -10.99
C ALA A 183 -5.75 -6.73 -11.10
N ILE A 184 -6.56 -7.19 -10.15
CA ILE A 184 -7.99 -6.91 -10.12
C ILE A 184 -8.20 -5.53 -9.49
N GLY A 185 -8.87 -4.65 -10.21
CA GLY A 185 -9.16 -3.30 -9.77
C GLY A 185 -10.28 -2.66 -10.57
N ALA A 186 -10.85 -1.57 -10.04
CA ALA A 186 -11.76 -0.71 -10.77
C ALA A 186 -10.97 0.19 -11.72
N VAL A 187 -11.50 0.41 -12.92
CA VAL A 187 -10.98 1.44 -13.81
C VAL A 187 -11.35 2.80 -13.23
N ASP A 188 -10.39 3.73 -13.19
CA ASP A 188 -10.63 5.09 -12.71
C ASP A 188 -11.63 5.81 -13.64
N PRO A 189 -12.77 6.29 -13.13
CA PRO A 189 -13.79 6.96 -13.95
C PRO A 189 -13.28 8.20 -14.70
N ASN A 190 -12.35 8.97 -14.08
CA ASN A 190 -11.70 10.09 -14.76
C ASN A 190 -10.85 9.61 -15.94
N LEU A 191 -10.15 8.49 -15.77
CA LEU A 191 -9.37 7.91 -16.87
C LEU A 191 -10.29 7.42 -18.00
N THR A 192 -11.40 6.78 -17.65
CA THR A 192 -12.42 6.33 -18.62
C THR A 192 -12.93 7.50 -19.46
N LEU A 193 -13.42 8.57 -18.83
CA LEU A 193 -13.93 9.74 -19.55
C LEU A 193 -12.84 10.45 -20.36
N ASN A 194 -11.63 10.60 -19.82
CA ASN A 194 -10.51 11.23 -20.51
C ASN A 194 -10.07 10.41 -21.73
N ASN A 195 -9.93 9.09 -21.62
CA ASN A 195 -9.57 8.26 -22.75
C ASN A 195 -10.63 8.29 -23.86
N CYS A 196 -11.91 8.26 -23.49
CA CYS A 196 -13.00 8.41 -24.44
C CYS A 196 -12.94 9.76 -25.14
N ALA A 197 -12.91 10.87 -24.39
CA ALA A 197 -13.01 12.22 -24.95
C ALA A 197 -11.73 12.66 -25.68
N LEU A 198 -10.54 12.45 -25.08
CA LEU A 198 -9.28 12.97 -25.62
C LEU A 198 -8.67 12.06 -26.68
N LEU A 199 -8.83 10.74 -26.53
CA LEU A 199 -8.20 9.74 -27.40
C LEU A 199 -9.19 9.07 -28.38
N GLY A 200 -10.49 9.20 -28.14
CA GLY A 200 -11.51 8.48 -28.89
C GLY A 200 -11.45 6.96 -28.70
N ASP A 201 -10.98 6.51 -27.50
CA ASP A 201 -10.85 5.10 -27.18
C ASP A 201 -12.22 4.45 -27.03
N ALA A 202 -12.60 3.63 -28.02
CA ALA A 202 -13.91 3.00 -28.07
C ALA A 202 -14.22 2.11 -26.86
N ALA A 203 -13.20 1.45 -26.28
CA ALA A 203 -13.37 0.62 -25.10
C ALA A 203 -13.74 1.46 -23.87
N SER A 204 -13.09 2.61 -23.69
CA SER A 204 -13.41 3.56 -22.62
C SER A 204 -14.77 4.22 -22.83
N CYS A 205 -15.12 4.60 -24.06
CA CYS A 205 -16.45 5.16 -24.39
C CYS A 205 -17.58 4.17 -24.08
N ALA A 206 -17.39 2.89 -24.37
CA ALA A 206 -18.40 1.85 -24.10
C ALA A 206 -18.70 1.65 -22.58
N LEU A 207 -17.84 2.17 -21.69
CA LEU A 207 -18.07 2.15 -20.24
C LEU A 207 -18.90 3.34 -19.74
N THR A 208 -19.26 4.29 -20.63
CA THR A 208 -20.03 5.49 -20.28
C THR A 208 -21.40 5.43 -20.92
N VAL A 209 -22.44 5.53 -20.13
CA VAL A 209 -23.82 5.62 -20.61
C VAL A 209 -24.31 7.06 -20.46
N ARG A 210 -24.70 7.69 -21.59
CA ARG A 210 -25.21 9.07 -21.61
C ARG A 210 -26.71 9.11 -21.84
N THR A 211 -27.34 10.14 -21.31
CA THR A 211 -28.71 10.52 -21.69
C THR A 211 -28.76 11.17 -23.07
N ALA A 212 -29.93 11.30 -23.66
CA ALA A 212 -30.13 12.00 -24.95
C ALA A 212 -29.64 13.45 -24.92
N ASN A 213 -29.54 14.09 -23.77
CA ASN A 213 -29.03 15.45 -23.58
C ASN A 213 -27.51 15.50 -23.32
N GLY A 214 -26.82 14.36 -23.36
CA GLY A 214 -25.37 14.24 -23.17
C GLY A 214 -24.91 14.05 -21.72
N PHE A 215 -25.80 14.15 -20.72
CA PHE A 215 -25.44 13.94 -19.33
C PHE A 215 -25.01 12.50 -19.07
N VAL A 216 -23.98 12.33 -18.21
CA VAL A 216 -23.53 11.01 -17.79
C VAL A 216 -24.56 10.39 -16.86
N ASN A 217 -25.22 9.33 -17.31
CA ASN A 217 -26.19 8.58 -16.53
C ASN A 217 -25.54 7.47 -15.69
N GLU A 218 -24.45 6.91 -16.21
CA GLU A 218 -23.73 5.80 -15.56
C GLU A 218 -22.31 5.69 -16.13
N ILE A 219 -21.34 5.43 -15.25
CA ILE A 219 -20.01 4.98 -15.62
C ILE A 219 -19.83 3.57 -15.07
N ASP A 220 -19.49 2.63 -15.94
CA ASP A 220 -19.21 1.24 -15.51
C ASP A 220 -17.84 1.18 -14.83
N GLY A 221 -17.87 1.06 -13.51
CA GLY A 221 -16.70 0.85 -12.64
C GLY A 221 -16.52 -0.61 -12.20
N THR A 222 -17.14 -1.55 -12.94
CA THR A 222 -16.99 -2.99 -12.66
C THR A 222 -15.53 -3.40 -12.66
N LEU A 223 -15.14 -4.23 -11.69
CA LEU A 223 -13.78 -4.71 -11.54
C LEU A 223 -13.29 -5.45 -12.78
N GLN A 224 -12.08 -5.16 -13.19
CA GLN A 224 -11.41 -5.77 -14.34
C GLN A 224 -10.00 -6.21 -13.96
N ASN A 225 -9.41 -7.11 -14.73
CA ASN A 225 -7.99 -7.37 -14.64
C ASN A 225 -7.22 -6.23 -15.31
N LEU A 226 -6.53 -5.43 -14.50
CA LEU A 226 -5.61 -4.40 -14.95
C LEU A 226 -4.28 -5.05 -15.36
N ASP A 227 -3.44 -4.36 -16.14
CA ASP A 227 -2.25 -5.00 -16.70
C ASP A 227 -1.20 -5.31 -15.62
N SER A 228 -0.67 -4.33 -14.93
CA SER A 228 0.27 -4.63 -13.85
C SER A 228 0.44 -3.54 -12.80
N ILE A 229 0.76 -3.99 -11.58
CA ILE A 229 1.28 -3.16 -10.50
C ILE A 229 2.72 -3.58 -10.23
N ARG A 230 3.65 -2.64 -10.15
CA ARG A 230 5.02 -2.92 -9.78
C ARG A 230 5.47 -2.02 -8.65
N THR A 231 5.93 -2.63 -7.56
CA THR A 231 6.52 -1.92 -6.42
C THR A 231 7.93 -2.40 -6.15
N LYS A 232 8.82 -1.46 -5.81
CA LYS A 232 10.20 -1.72 -5.39
C LYS A 232 10.55 -0.83 -4.21
N GLY A 233 11.33 -1.35 -3.31
CA GLY A 233 11.80 -0.56 -2.17
C GLY A 233 12.91 -1.23 -1.39
N ILE A 234 13.32 -0.53 -0.35
CA ILE A 234 14.28 -1.02 0.64
C ILE A 234 13.67 -0.75 2.02
N ASP A 235 13.60 -1.80 2.83
CA ASP A 235 13.25 -1.71 4.24
C ASP A 235 14.53 -1.82 5.08
N GLY A 236 14.71 -0.91 6.02
CA GLY A 236 15.81 -0.90 6.96
C GLY A 236 15.32 -1.07 8.39
N ILE A 237 15.96 -1.95 9.14
CA ILE A 237 15.68 -2.18 10.56
C ILE A 237 16.99 -2.05 11.33
N PHE A 238 16.96 -1.27 12.40
CA PHE A 238 18.06 -1.14 13.33
C PHE A 238 17.54 -1.37 14.75
N ASN A 239 18.16 -2.28 15.47
CA ASN A 239 17.89 -2.51 16.88
C ASN A 239 19.19 -2.41 17.69
N TYR A 240 19.13 -1.61 18.73
CA TYR A 240 20.21 -1.48 19.71
C TYR A 240 19.60 -1.60 21.10
N ARG A 241 20.28 -2.33 21.98
CA ARG A 241 19.97 -2.37 23.39
C ARG A 241 21.26 -2.24 24.19
N ALA A 242 21.32 -1.22 25.01
CA ALA A 242 22.46 -1.01 25.92
C ALA A 242 22.55 -2.12 26.98
N PRO A 243 23.72 -2.42 27.49
CA PRO A 243 23.85 -3.20 28.70
C PRO A 243 23.08 -2.58 29.87
N ALA A 244 22.60 -3.40 30.78
CA ALA A 244 21.93 -2.91 31.99
C ALA A 244 22.89 -2.08 32.85
N SER A 245 22.42 -0.96 33.37
CA SER A 245 23.17 -0.04 34.20
C SER A 245 22.38 0.41 35.42
N SER A 246 23.01 1.14 36.33
CA SER A 246 22.36 1.69 37.52
C SER A 246 21.26 2.72 37.18
N ILE A 247 21.30 3.34 36.01
CA ILE A 247 20.29 4.27 35.51
C ILE A 247 19.25 3.59 34.60
N GLY A 248 19.31 2.25 34.50
CA GLY A 248 18.37 1.45 33.71
C GLY A 248 18.96 0.89 32.44
N THR A 249 18.07 0.32 31.61
CA THR A 249 18.37 -0.23 30.29
C THR A 249 17.76 0.64 29.21
N PHE A 250 18.56 1.01 28.23
CA PHE A 250 18.11 1.78 27.06
C PHE A 250 18.05 0.88 25.83
N GLY A 251 17.06 1.12 24.99
CA GLY A 251 16.93 0.45 23.70
C GLY A 251 16.50 1.44 22.62
N LEU A 252 17.03 1.31 21.41
CA LEU A 252 16.63 2.07 20.24
C LEU A 252 16.22 1.10 19.14
N ALA A 253 14.99 1.24 18.66
CA ALA A 253 14.49 0.51 17.50
C ALA A 253 14.13 1.52 16.40
N VAL A 254 14.67 1.30 15.21
CA VAL A 254 14.39 2.16 14.04
C VAL A 254 13.92 1.26 12.90
N ASN A 255 12.77 1.63 12.29
CA ASN A 255 12.25 0.98 11.11
C ASN A 255 12.07 2.04 10.02
N THR A 256 12.52 1.75 8.82
CA THR A 256 12.48 2.68 7.70
C THR A 256 12.06 1.97 6.42
N THR A 257 11.34 2.66 5.55
CA THR A 257 10.99 2.19 4.20
C THR A 257 11.32 3.28 3.19
N TRP A 258 12.14 2.94 2.20
CA TRP A 258 12.41 3.74 1.00
C TRP A 258 11.67 3.14 -0.18
N LEU A 259 10.62 3.80 -0.64
CA LEU A 259 9.91 3.43 -1.84
C LEU A 259 10.70 3.89 -3.08
N LEU A 260 11.22 2.94 -3.87
CA LEU A 260 11.97 3.24 -5.09
C LEU A 260 11.08 3.33 -6.32
N LYS A 261 10.00 2.54 -6.35
CA LYS A 261 9.04 2.52 -7.46
C LYS A 261 7.67 2.08 -6.99
N TYR A 262 6.62 2.72 -7.50
CA TYR A 262 5.24 2.24 -7.45
C TYR A 262 4.54 2.71 -8.73
N VAL A 263 4.26 1.79 -9.65
CA VAL A 263 3.72 2.09 -10.98
C VAL A 263 2.56 1.15 -11.29
N LEU A 264 1.46 1.75 -11.75
CA LEU A 264 0.34 1.05 -12.34
C LEU A 264 0.43 1.20 -13.86
N THR A 265 0.15 0.12 -14.57
CA THR A 265 0.13 0.07 -16.03
C THR A 265 -1.25 -0.42 -16.48
N ALA A 266 -1.82 0.17 -17.51
CA ALA A 266 -3.09 -0.27 -18.09
C ALA A 266 -2.89 -1.43 -19.06
N SER A 267 -3.98 -2.08 -19.47
CA SER A 267 -3.99 -3.25 -20.38
C SER A 267 -3.33 -2.99 -21.73
N ASN A 268 -3.27 -1.73 -22.19
CA ASN A 268 -2.58 -1.33 -23.42
C ASN A 268 -1.07 -1.05 -23.23
N GLY A 269 -0.51 -1.33 -22.03
CA GLY A 269 0.90 -1.16 -21.71
C GLY A 269 1.35 0.27 -21.39
N PHE A 270 0.46 1.27 -21.46
CA PHE A 270 0.80 2.62 -21.05
C PHE A 270 0.89 2.73 -19.53
N VAL A 271 1.92 3.42 -19.05
CA VAL A 271 2.03 3.79 -17.64
C VAL A 271 0.91 4.75 -17.29
N VAL A 272 -0.11 4.23 -16.62
CA VAL A 272 -1.27 5.03 -16.21
C VAL A 272 -0.89 5.96 -15.07
N LEU A 273 -0.08 5.47 -14.12
CA LEU A 273 0.19 6.22 -12.91
C LEU A 273 1.49 5.81 -12.23
N ASN A 274 2.38 6.78 -12.05
CA ASN A 274 3.53 6.64 -11.15
C ASN A 274 3.17 7.26 -9.80
N ARG A 275 2.96 6.41 -8.79
CA ARG A 275 2.52 6.84 -7.46
C ARG A 275 3.66 7.22 -6.52
N ARG A 276 4.92 6.95 -6.87
CA ARG A 276 6.05 7.23 -5.98
C ARG A 276 6.19 8.72 -5.66
N GLY A 277 6.03 9.07 -4.40
CA GLY A 277 6.11 10.46 -3.92
C GLY A 277 4.87 11.28 -4.22
N THR A 278 3.73 10.64 -4.43
CA THR A 278 2.48 11.33 -4.75
C THR A 278 1.39 11.02 -3.74
N GLU A 279 0.42 11.94 -3.66
CA GLU A 279 -0.89 11.78 -3.04
C GLU A 279 -1.94 11.87 -4.13
N ARG A 280 -3.01 11.09 -4.02
CA ARG A 280 -4.16 11.17 -4.89
C ARG A 280 -5.41 10.81 -4.11
N GLY A 281 -6.45 11.61 -4.25
CA GLY A 281 -7.79 11.27 -3.80
C GLY A 281 -8.42 10.13 -4.61
N SER A 282 -9.45 9.54 -4.06
CA SER A 282 -10.32 8.52 -4.65
C SER A 282 -9.57 7.28 -5.21
N PRO A 283 -9.12 6.36 -4.35
CA PRO A 283 -9.09 6.48 -2.89
C PRO A 283 -7.95 7.37 -2.39
N ASP A 284 -8.19 8.07 -1.27
CA ASP A 284 -7.17 8.89 -0.61
C ASP A 284 -6.04 8.02 -0.12
N GLN A 285 -4.84 8.21 -0.68
CA GLN A 285 -3.66 7.44 -0.31
C GLN A 285 -2.37 8.08 -0.79
N ALA A 286 -1.47 8.34 0.14
CA ALA A 286 -0.11 8.78 -0.16
C ALA A 286 0.87 7.61 -0.33
N PHE A 287 1.82 7.80 -1.25
CA PHE A 287 2.96 6.91 -1.47
C PHE A 287 4.29 7.67 -1.26
N PRO A 288 4.61 8.11 -0.04
CA PRO A 288 5.81 8.87 0.23
C PRO A 288 7.07 8.07 -0.15
N LYS A 289 8.11 8.79 -0.60
CA LYS A 289 9.40 8.19 -0.97
C LYS A 289 10.12 7.58 0.22
N PHE A 290 9.82 8.09 1.42
CA PHE A 290 10.41 7.62 2.67
C PHE A 290 9.39 7.70 3.81
N LYS A 291 9.31 6.64 4.61
CA LYS A 291 8.64 6.60 5.92
C LYS A 291 9.60 5.98 6.92
N GLY A 292 9.52 6.40 8.17
CA GLY A 292 10.30 5.78 9.22
C GLY A 292 9.74 6.06 10.60
N ASN A 293 10.05 5.17 11.53
CA ASN A 293 9.82 5.39 12.94
C ASN A 293 11.08 5.03 13.74
N ALA A 294 11.29 5.75 14.84
CA ALA A 294 12.35 5.49 15.78
C ALA A 294 11.77 5.52 17.19
N THR A 295 11.95 4.44 17.93
CA THR A 295 11.47 4.31 19.31
C THR A 295 12.66 4.15 20.26
N LEU A 296 12.82 5.12 21.15
CA LEU A 296 13.71 5.04 22.29
C LEU A 296 12.93 4.46 23.47
N ASN A 297 13.42 3.35 24.00
CA ASN A 297 12.87 2.69 25.17
C ASN A 297 13.82 2.85 26.35
N TRP A 298 13.27 3.03 27.53
CA TRP A 298 14.00 3.04 28.81
C TRP A 298 13.25 2.22 29.83
N SER A 299 13.97 1.48 30.68
CA SER A 299 13.37 0.75 31.78
C SER A 299 14.32 0.71 32.99
N LEU A 300 13.75 0.94 34.16
CA LEU A 300 14.45 0.83 35.46
C LEU A 300 13.48 0.27 36.50
N GLY A 301 13.82 -0.90 37.06
CA GLY A 301 12.99 -1.59 38.05
C GLY A 301 11.59 -1.91 37.52
N ASP A 302 10.60 -1.28 38.09
CA ASP A 302 9.18 -1.46 37.76
C ASP A 302 8.65 -0.41 36.76
N VAL A 303 9.47 0.55 36.40
CA VAL A 303 9.07 1.65 35.49
C VAL A 303 9.68 1.44 34.09
N ALA A 304 8.90 1.71 33.07
CA ALA A 304 9.37 1.76 31.68
C ALA A 304 8.76 2.98 30.96
N ALA A 305 9.54 3.58 30.09
CA ALA A 305 9.11 4.69 29.25
C ALA A 305 9.53 4.45 27.79
N SER A 306 8.74 4.98 26.87
CA SER A 306 9.11 5.03 25.46
C SER A 306 8.81 6.39 24.83
N LEU A 307 9.68 6.78 23.91
CA LEU A 307 9.52 7.97 23.05
C LEU A 307 9.63 7.49 21.61
N THR A 308 8.57 7.68 20.82
CA THR A 308 8.53 7.30 19.40
C THR A 308 8.40 8.52 18.54
N GLY A 309 9.32 8.68 17.58
CA GLY A 309 9.19 9.62 16.47
C GLY A 309 8.75 8.87 15.22
N ARG A 310 7.68 9.35 14.56
CA ARG A 310 7.16 8.80 13.29
C ARG A 310 7.27 9.88 12.21
N TYR A 311 7.96 9.58 11.12
CA TYR A 311 8.20 10.52 10.02
C TYR A 311 7.59 10.02 8.72
N VAL A 312 6.90 10.92 8.01
CA VAL A 312 6.35 10.74 6.66
C VAL A 312 6.93 11.84 5.78
N ALA A 313 7.62 11.46 4.72
CA ALA A 313 8.18 12.41 3.77
C ALA A 313 7.09 13.13 2.97
N SER A 314 7.39 14.34 2.49
CA SER A 314 6.49 15.11 1.64
C SER A 314 6.11 14.37 0.37
N VAL A 315 4.87 14.59 -0.09
CA VAL A 315 4.34 14.09 -1.35
C VAL A 315 3.83 15.22 -2.21
N THR A 316 3.65 14.96 -3.50
CA THR A 316 3.00 15.87 -4.44
C THR A 316 1.60 15.36 -4.69
N GLU A 317 0.62 16.19 -4.45
CA GLU A 317 -0.76 15.91 -4.80
C GLU A 317 -0.92 15.91 -6.32
N ILE A 318 -1.50 14.84 -6.83
CA ILE A 318 -1.78 14.66 -8.26
C ILE A 318 -3.28 14.41 -8.41
N ASP A 319 -4.01 15.45 -8.76
CA ASP A 319 -5.42 15.35 -9.07
C ASP A 319 -5.62 15.89 -10.49
N PRO A 320 -6.25 15.11 -11.39
CA PRO A 320 -6.57 15.58 -12.74
C PRO A 320 -7.55 16.77 -12.75
N ASN A 321 -8.22 17.03 -11.64
CA ASN A 321 -9.26 18.04 -11.51
C ASN A 321 -8.77 19.34 -10.85
N THR A 322 -7.52 19.39 -10.37
CA THR A 322 -6.97 20.61 -9.75
C THR A 322 -6.06 21.39 -10.72
N SER A 323 -5.92 22.68 -10.48
CA SER A 323 -5.16 23.62 -11.33
C SER A 323 -3.63 23.44 -11.28
N GLY A 324 -3.13 22.32 -10.75
CA GLY A 324 -1.71 21.98 -10.74
C GLY A 324 -1.29 21.21 -9.49
N PRO A 325 -0.08 20.64 -9.51
CA PRO A 325 0.42 19.84 -8.40
C PRO A 325 0.66 20.72 -7.16
N SER A 326 0.05 20.37 -6.04
CA SER A 326 0.33 20.97 -4.76
C SER A 326 1.24 20.05 -3.91
N LYS A 327 2.03 20.64 -3.00
CA LYS A 327 2.95 19.87 -2.18
C LYS A 327 2.38 19.72 -0.76
N LEU A 328 2.11 18.48 -0.38
CA LEU A 328 1.84 18.13 1.01
C LEU A 328 3.17 18.01 1.75
N GLY A 329 3.38 18.87 2.75
CA GLY A 329 4.61 18.90 3.54
C GLY A 329 4.85 17.60 4.33
N SER A 330 6.12 17.33 4.65
CA SER A 330 6.46 16.21 5.54
C SER A 330 5.83 16.38 6.92
N ARG A 331 5.57 15.25 7.59
CA ARG A 331 5.04 15.23 8.97
C ARG A 331 5.94 14.39 9.87
N THR A 332 6.11 14.91 11.10
CA THR A 332 6.74 14.16 12.19
C THR A 332 5.78 14.17 13.38
N TYR A 333 5.38 12.99 13.80
CA TYR A 333 4.58 12.78 15.01
C TYR A 333 5.46 12.27 16.13
N THR A 334 5.16 12.65 17.35
CA THR A 334 5.90 12.22 18.54
C THR A 334 4.94 11.60 19.53
N ASP A 335 5.19 10.37 19.92
CA ASP A 335 4.37 9.64 20.89
C ASP A 335 5.19 9.36 22.15
N VAL A 336 4.57 9.46 23.32
CA VAL A 336 5.19 9.13 24.59
C VAL A 336 4.33 8.15 25.37
N GLN A 337 4.98 7.24 26.08
CA GLN A 337 4.31 6.28 26.93
C GLN A 337 5.11 6.06 28.21
N LEU A 338 4.41 5.93 29.33
CA LEU A 338 4.96 5.54 30.63
C LEU A 338 4.20 4.34 31.14
N SER A 339 4.92 3.33 31.63
CA SER A 339 4.35 2.10 32.18
C SER A 339 4.92 1.82 33.58
N TYR A 340 4.06 1.37 34.48
CA TYR A 340 4.41 0.91 35.82
C TYR A 340 3.94 -0.52 36.02
N ASN A 341 4.89 -1.43 36.33
CA ASN A 341 4.69 -2.87 36.49
C ASN A 341 5.12 -3.29 37.90
N PRO A 342 4.27 -3.12 38.95
CA PRO A 342 4.65 -3.29 40.34
C PRO A 342 5.19 -4.69 40.64
N GLY A 343 6.44 -4.76 41.14
CA GLY A 343 7.11 -5.99 41.48
C GLY A 343 6.42 -6.75 42.63
N TRP A 344 5.78 -6.02 43.56
CA TRP A 344 5.02 -6.58 44.65
C TRP A 344 3.76 -7.37 44.23
N LEU A 345 3.27 -7.15 43.03
CA LEU A 345 2.25 -7.96 42.36
C LEU A 345 2.84 -8.97 41.36
N GLN A 346 4.08 -9.34 41.54
CA GLN A 346 4.81 -10.25 40.64
C GLN A 346 4.79 -9.81 39.19
N ARG A 347 4.63 -8.49 38.95
CA ARG A 347 4.46 -7.88 37.61
C ARG A 347 3.27 -8.41 36.81
N ARG A 348 2.26 -8.98 37.49
CA ARG A 348 1.02 -9.43 36.83
C ARG A 348 0.11 -8.28 36.45
N LEU A 349 0.23 -7.14 37.10
CA LEU A 349 -0.52 -5.93 36.82
C LEU A 349 0.39 -4.90 36.15
N SER A 350 -0.09 -4.25 35.10
CA SER A 350 0.60 -3.17 34.39
C SER A 350 -0.34 -1.97 34.23
N PHE A 351 0.14 -0.81 34.64
CA PHE A 351 -0.52 0.47 34.39
C PHE A 351 0.25 1.22 33.31
N THR A 352 -0.41 1.63 32.27
CA THR A 352 0.22 2.35 31.18
C THR A 352 -0.58 3.64 30.90
N VAL A 353 0.11 4.76 30.78
CA VAL A 353 -0.44 6.02 30.27
C VAL A 353 0.39 6.47 29.08
N GLY A 354 -0.24 7.09 28.10
CA GLY A 354 0.46 7.57 26.92
C GLY A 354 -0.28 8.69 26.22
N VAL A 355 0.47 9.39 25.39
CA VAL A 355 -0.04 10.44 24.50
C VAL A 355 0.55 10.19 23.12
N ASN A 356 -0.31 9.94 22.15
CA ASN A 356 0.05 9.92 20.74
C ASN A 356 -0.03 11.34 20.19
N ASN A 357 0.85 11.66 19.25
CA ASN A 357 0.94 12.99 18.66
C ASN A 357 1.04 14.10 19.72
N LEU A 358 2.05 13.98 20.58
CA LEU A 358 2.27 14.86 21.74
C LEU A 358 2.22 16.34 21.40
N PHE A 359 2.65 16.74 20.22
CA PHE A 359 2.72 18.13 19.77
C PHE A 359 1.52 18.58 18.93
N ASP A 360 0.44 17.79 18.92
CA ASP A 360 -0.81 18.10 18.22
C ASP A 360 -0.60 18.51 16.75
N LYS A 361 0.20 17.73 16.03
CA LYS A 361 0.50 18.02 14.62
C LYS A 361 -0.67 17.62 13.72
N ASP A 362 -1.22 18.61 13.02
CA ASP A 362 -2.28 18.39 12.04
C ASP A 362 -1.77 17.60 10.81
N PRO A 363 -2.63 16.81 10.15
CA PRO A 363 -2.36 16.29 8.81
C PRO A 363 -2.12 17.45 7.82
N PRO A 364 -1.39 17.22 6.71
CA PRO A 364 -1.30 18.24 5.67
C PRO A 364 -2.65 18.38 4.96
N ALA A 365 -3.04 19.60 4.63
CA ALA A 365 -4.22 19.85 3.81
C ALA A 365 -4.03 19.22 2.41
N CYS A 366 -5.04 18.49 1.96
CA CYS A 366 -5.08 17.78 0.68
C CYS A 366 -6.37 18.17 -0.04
N ALA A 367 -6.27 18.98 -1.10
CA ALA A 367 -7.44 19.49 -1.80
C ALA A 367 -8.20 18.42 -2.57
N SER A 368 -7.50 17.37 -3.06
CA SER A 368 -8.10 16.23 -3.77
C SER A 368 -8.65 15.14 -2.86
N CYS A 369 -8.36 15.21 -1.55
CA CYS A 369 -8.80 14.17 -0.62
C CYS A 369 -10.30 14.31 -0.31
N SER A 370 -11.03 13.21 -0.40
CA SER A 370 -12.49 13.18 -0.30
C SER A 370 -13.02 13.35 1.13
N LEU A 371 -12.22 13.04 2.14
CA LEU A 371 -12.61 13.13 3.53
C LEU A 371 -12.07 14.42 4.16
N ASN A 372 -12.86 15.48 4.14
CA ASN A 372 -12.56 16.76 4.83
C ASN A 372 -11.18 17.36 4.49
N ASN A 373 -10.68 17.16 3.25
CA ASN A 373 -9.41 17.67 2.74
C ASN A 373 -8.17 17.17 3.48
N TYR A 374 -8.15 15.91 3.90
CA TYR A 374 -6.96 15.22 4.42
C TYR A 374 -7.00 13.72 4.11
N ASP A 375 -5.84 13.06 4.13
CA ASP A 375 -5.70 11.62 3.96
C ASP A 375 -5.58 10.91 5.32
N PRO A 376 -6.66 10.25 5.82
CA PRO A 376 -6.65 9.52 7.08
C PRO A 376 -5.90 8.18 7.00
N THR A 377 -5.55 7.70 5.79
CA THR A 377 -4.85 6.44 5.61
C THR A 377 -3.34 6.56 5.83
N THR A 378 -2.82 7.78 5.71
CA THR A 378 -1.38 8.07 5.80
C THR A 378 -1.02 8.92 7.02
N TYR A 379 -1.90 9.83 7.44
CA TYR A 379 -1.61 10.82 8.49
C TYR A 379 -2.51 10.66 9.71
N ASP A 380 -2.03 11.10 10.87
CA ASP A 380 -2.81 11.10 12.12
C ASP A 380 -3.88 12.20 12.07
N VAL A 381 -5.12 11.78 12.16
CA VAL A 381 -6.29 12.66 12.12
C VAL A 381 -6.80 13.05 13.51
N PRO A 382 -6.77 12.17 14.54
CA PRO A 382 -7.32 12.51 15.85
C PRO A 382 -6.59 13.66 16.57
N GLY A 383 -5.46 14.18 16.03
CA GLY A 383 -4.64 15.15 16.75
C GLY A 383 -3.95 14.52 17.97
N GLN A 384 -3.81 15.30 19.04
CA GLN A 384 -3.27 14.78 20.30
C GLN A 384 -4.26 13.82 20.96
N PHE A 385 -3.84 12.58 21.18
CA PHE A 385 -4.68 11.52 21.74
C PHE A 385 -4.05 10.92 23.00
N GLY A 386 -4.66 11.19 24.17
CA GLY A 386 -4.28 10.61 25.45
C GLY A 386 -5.01 9.30 25.74
N TYR A 387 -4.34 8.33 26.35
CA TYR A 387 -4.93 7.06 26.75
C TYR A 387 -4.35 6.54 28.07
N ALA A 388 -5.14 5.71 28.73
CA ALA A 388 -4.72 4.91 29.90
C ALA A 388 -5.14 3.46 29.69
N ARG A 389 -4.29 2.52 30.12
CA ARG A 389 -4.53 1.08 30.00
C ARG A 389 -4.10 0.38 31.28
N ILE A 390 -4.94 -0.54 31.74
CA ILE A 390 -4.62 -1.49 32.80
C ILE A 390 -4.60 -2.89 32.18
N SER A 391 -3.53 -3.64 32.38
CA SER A 391 -3.39 -5.01 31.88
C SER A 391 -3.08 -5.95 33.04
N TYR A 392 -3.77 -7.09 33.06
CA TYR A 392 -3.53 -8.15 34.04
C TYR A 392 -3.13 -9.45 33.31
N LYS A 393 -2.03 -10.04 33.73
CA LYS A 393 -1.54 -11.31 33.21
C LYS A 393 -1.90 -12.43 34.19
N MET A 394 -2.75 -13.34 33.73
CA MET A 394 -3.11 -14.56 34.47
C MET A 394 -1.94 -15.54 34.57
#